data_a123e3e12fd3acbeae4996a050d8305a
#
_entry.id   a123e3e12fd3acbeae4996a050d8305a
#
_cell.length_a   1.000
_cell.length_b   1.000
_cell.length_c   1.000
_cell.angle_alpha   90.00
_cell.angle_beta   90.00
_cell.angle_gamma   90.00
#
_symmetry.space_group_name_H-M   'P 1'
#
loop_
_entity.id
_entity.type
_entity.pdbx_description
1 polymer ?
#
loop_
_entity_poly.entity_id
_entity_poly.type
_entity_poly.pdbx_seq_one_letter_code
_entity_poly.pdbx_strand_id
1 'polypeptide(L)'
;MISAPDKELKAIQDTINHRVLSFVNIHPAATGFRCKMSISDNVRPHLGKPYVLKTDIHDFFGSVRSPRIRKMFEDMGYPPKIARVLAALCCVHRCLPQGASTSPALSNIISYEMDKKLAALATEYNLVYTRYADDLTFSGDVFPAQQILPLIKQIIREEKFEINHKKTRFLSGHKRKIITGVSISSGVKLTIPKAKKREIRKNVHFILTKGLAEHQRRIGSHDPAYLKRLIGTLCYWRSIEPDNVYVSDSIAALKRLERSY
;
A
#
# COMPACT_ATOMS: atom_id res chain seq x y z
N MET A 1 11.38 -10.62 -8.13
CA MET A 1 12.58 -9.88 -8.59
C MET A 1 12.14 -8.46 -8.91
N ILE A 2 12.84 -7.44 -8.42
CA ILE A 2 12.55 -6.04 -8.77
C ILE A 2 13.25 -5.73 -10.08
N SER A 3 12.50 -5.27 -11.08
CA SER A 3 13.01 -4.89 -12.42
C SER A 3 12.83 -3.39 -12.60
N ALA A 4 13.87 -2.63 -12.25
CA ALA A 4 13.87 -1.18 -12.46
C ALA A 4 14.22 -0.88 -13.92
N PRO A 5 13.50 0.04 -14.59
CA PRO A 5 13.87 0.51 -15.93
C PRO A 5 15.17 1.31 -15.88
N ASP A 6 15.90 1.36 -17.00
CA ASP A 6 16.98 2.32 -17.21
C ASP A 6 16.45 3.76 -17.23
N LYS A 7 17.36 4.74 -17.32
CA LYS A 7 16.98 6.16 -17.25
C LYS A 7 16.08 6.60 -18.41
N GLU A 8 16.32 6.09 -19.61
CA GLU A 8 15.57 6.47 -20.82
C GLU A 8 14.15 5.88 -20.76
N LEU A 9 14.03 4.58 -20.52
CA LEU A 9 12.73 3.93 -20.37
C LEU A 9 11.93 4.52 -19.20
N LYS A 10 12.58 4.84 -18.08
CA LYS A 10 11.93 5.51 -16.97
C LYS A 10 11.35 6.86 -17.37
N ALA A 11 12.08 7.69 -18.10
CA ALA A 11 11.59 8.99 -18.57
C ALA A 11 10.36 8.85 -19.50
N ILE A 12 10.37 7.82 -20.37
CA ILE A 12 9.22 7.50 -21.22
C ILE A 12 8.03 7.04 -20.35
N GLN A 13 8.25 6.15 -19.40
CA GLN A 13 7.20 5.68 -18.49
C GLN A 13 6.61 6.82 -17.64
N ASP A 14 7.45 7.73 -17.14
CA ASP A 14 7.00 8.92 -16.41
C ASP A 14 6.15 9.83 -17.32
N THR A 15 6.49 9.96 -18.59
CA THR A 15 5.68 10.68 -19.59
C THR A 15 4.34 10.00 -19.82
N ILE A 16 4.30 8.68 -19.95
CA ILE A 16 3.04 7.91 -20.06
C ILE A 16 2.17 8.14 -18.82
N ASN A 17 2.75 8.09 -17.61
CA ASN A 17 2.02 8.37 -16.38
C ASN A 17 1.36 9.75 -16.39
N HIS A 18 2.16 10.80 -16.70
CA HIS A 18 1.68 12.18 -16.60
C HIS A 18 0.74 12.60 -17.74
N ARG A 19 1.00 12.11 -18.96
CA ARG A 19 0.28 12.55 -20.16
C ARG A 19 -0.90 11.67 -20.55
N VAL A 20 -0.94 10.43 -20.05
CA VAL A 20 -1.94 9.42 -20.43
C VAL A 20 -2.68 8.89 -19.22
N LEU A 21 -1.98 8.25 -18.28
CA LEU A 21 -2.62 7.49 -17.20
C LEU A 21 -3.23 8.38 -16.12
N SER A 22 -2.70 9.60 -15.91
CA SER A 22 -3.21 10.54 -14.90
C SER A 22 -4.65 11.02 -15.14
N PHE A 23 -5.17 10.88 -16.35
CA PHE A 23 -6.53 11.25 -16.72
C PHE A 23 -7.53 10.09 -16.60
N VAL A 24 -7.06 8.88 -16.32
CA VAL A 24 -7.94 7.70 -16.20
C VAL A 24 -8.49 7.60 -14.79
N ASN A 25 -9.80 7.37 -14.69
CA ASN A 25 -10.45 7.20 -13.40
C ASN A 25 -9.99 5.92 -12.69
N ILE A 26 -9.68 6.07 -11.42
CA ILE A 26 -9.37 4.98 -10.49
C ILE A 26 -10.54 4.87 -9.50
N HIS A 27 -10.96 3.63 -9.20
CA HIS A 27 -12.06 3.41 -8.26
C HIS A 27 -11.74 3.99 -6.87
N PRO A 28 -12.71 4.66 -6.19
CA PRO A 28 -12.47 5.30 -4.88
C PRO A 28 -11.95 4.35 -3.80
N ALA A 29 -12.32 3.08 -3.82
CA ALA A 29 -11.83 2.07 -2.88
C ALA A 29 -10.33 1.78 -3.03
N ALA A 30 -9.72 2.03 -4.19
CA ALA A 30 -8.28 1.91 -4.39
C ALA A 30 -7.57 3.13 -3.81
N THR A 31 -6.91 2.97 -2.69
CA THR A 31 -6.22 4.03 -1.93
C THR A 31 -4.71 4.03 -2.12
N GLY A 32 -4.13 2.87 -2.44
CA GLY A 32 -2.71 2.74 -2.75
C GLY A 32 -2.32 3.36 -4.08
N PHE A 33 -1.10 3.89 -4.18
CA PHE A 33 -0.53 4.47 -5.40
C PHE A 33 -1.31 5.67 -5.98
N ARG A 34 -2.02 6.41 -5.15
CA ARG A 34 -2.77 7.60 -5.57
C ARG A 34 -2.15 8.87 -5.02
N CYS A 35 -2.10 9.88 -5.87
CA CYS A 35 -1.70 11.22 -5.44
C CYS A 35 -2.66 11.74 -4.35
N LYS A 36 -2.11 12.41 -3.33
CA LYS A 36 -2.85 12.98 -2.19
C LYS A 36 -3.55 11.96 -1.28
N MET A 37 -3.39 10.65 -1.51
CA MET A 37 -3.88 9.60 -0.61
C MET A 37 -2.74 9.07 0.26
N SER A 38 -3.04 8.81 1.50
CA SER A 38 -2.13 8.26 2.51
C SER A 38 -2.57 6.86 2.96
N ILE A 39 -1.71 6.20 3.69
CA ILE A 39 -2.06 4.93 4.33
C ILE A 39 -3.19 5.10 5.36
N SER A 40 -3.32 6.30 5.95
CA SER A 40 -4.42 6.62 6.87
C SER A 40 -5.78 6.63 6.16
N ASP A 41 -5.83 7.06 4.91
CA ASP A 41 -7.06 7.06 4.12
C ASP A 41 -7.54 5.64 3.80
N ASN A 42 -6.61 4.70 3.63
CA ASN A 42 -6.94 3.28 3.52
C ASN A 42 -7.52 2.71 4.81
N VAL A 43 -7.00 3.13 5.96
CA VAL A 43 -7.28 2.48 7.24
C VAL A 43 -8.44 3.12 7.99
N ARG A 44 -8.61 4.44 7.87
CA ARG A 44 -9.60 5.23 8.62
C ARG A 44 -11.05 4.72 8.47
N PRO A 45 -11.53 4.29 7.29
CA PRO A 45 -12.89 3.78 7.15
C PRO A 45 -13.19 2.52 7.98
N HIS A 46 -12.14 1.76 8.36
CA HIS A 46 -12.26 0.54 9.14
C HIS A 46 -12.16 0.75 10.66
N LEU A 47 -11.95 2.00 11.10
CA LEU A 47 -11.81 2.32 12.52
C LEU A 47 -13.13 2.04 13.27
N GLY A 48 -13.04 1.43 14.43
CA GLY A 48 -14.20 1.06 15.23
C GLY A 48 -14.90 -0.23 14.82
N LYS A 49 -14.59 -0.79 13.64
CA LYS A 49 -15.26 -2.00 13.18
C LYS A 49 -14.78 -3.25 13.93
N PRO A 50 -15.72 -4.04 14.53
CA PRO A 50 -15.39 -5.24 15.32
C PRO A 50 -14.86 -6.39 14.45
N TYR A 51 -15.30 -6.50 13.21
CA TYR A 51 -14.90 -7.56 12.29
C TYR A 51 -14.10 -7.00 11.12
N VAL A 52 -12.96 -7.64 10.81
CA VAL A 52 -12.09 -7.26 9.69
C VAL A 52 -11.65 -8.52 8.95
N LEU A 53 -11.95 -8.60 7.67
CA LEU A 53 -11.36 -9.56 6.73
C LEU A 53 -10.25 -8.86 5.96
N LYS A 54 -9.07 -9.45 5.97
CA LYS A 54 -7.94 -9.04 5.14
C LYS A 54 -7.59 -10.16 4.19
N THR A 55 -7.34 -9.83 2.96
CA THR A 55 -6.84 -10.77 1.96
C THR A 55 -5.89 -10.03 1.02
N ASP A 56 -5.10 -10.78 0.28
CA ASP A 56 -4.02 -10.28 -0.57
C ASP A 56 -4.17 -10.93 -1.94
N ILE A 57 -3.94 -10.18 -3.01
CA ILE A 57 -3.93 -10.72 -4.37
C ILE A 57 -2.56 -11.37 -4.61
N HIS A 58 -2.58 -12.63 -5.05
CA HIS A 58 -1.36 -13.33 -5.41
C HIS A 58 -0.73 -12.73 -6.65
N ASP A 59 0.59 -12.47 -6.59
CA ASP A 59 1.38 -11.92 -7.70
C ASP A 59 0.68 -10.78 -8.46
N PHE A 60 0.23 -9.75 -7.72
CA PHE A 60 -0.65 -8.69 -8.22
C PHE A 60 -0.17 -8.06 -9.54
N PHE A 61 1.09 -7.60 -9.60
CA PHE A 61 1.63 -7.01 -10.83
C PHE A 61 1.84 -8.06 -11.92
N GLY A 62 2.38 -9.23 -11.60
CA GLY A 62 2.63 -10.30 -12.56
C GLY A 62 1.36 -10.90 -13.16
N SER A 63 0.23 -10.81 -12.46
CA SER A 63 -1.07 -11.26 -12.97
C SER A 63 -1.66 -10.31 -14.02
N VAL A 64 -1.21 -9.03 -14.06
CA VAL A 64 -1.65 -8.06 -15.09
C VAL A 64 -0.83 -8.26 -16.36
N ARG A 65 -1.40 -8.98 -17.31
CA ARG A 65 -0.75 -9.35 -18.58
C ARG A 65 -0.84 -8.26 -19.64
N SER A 66 0.19 -8.17 -20.48
CA SER A 66 0.31 -7.21 -21.60
C SER A 66 -0.95 -7.12 -22.51
N PRO A 67 -1.67 -8.20 -22.83
CA PRO A 67 -2.92 -8.09 -23.61
C PRO A 67 -4.01 -7.25 -22.92
N ARG A 68 -4.12 -7.31 -21.57
CA ARG A 68 -5.08 -6.47 -20.82
C ARG A 68 -4.69 -5.00 -20.90
N ILE A 69 -3.38 -4.71 -20.79
CA ILE A 69 -2.84 -3.34 -20.88
C ILE A 69 -3.05 -2.79 -22.29
N ARG A 70 -2.76 -3.60 -23.31
CA ARG A 70 -3.04 -3.22 -24.70
C ARG A 70 -4.51 -2.92 -24.92
N LYS A 71 -5.40 -3.81 -24.50
CA LYS A 71 -6.85 -3.61 -24.59
C LYS A 71 -7.29 -2.32 -23.89
N MET A 72 -6.77 -2.03 -22.70
CA MET A 72 -7.03 -0.78 -21.99
C MET A 72 -6.65 0.45 -22.84
N PHE A 73 -5.46 0.46 -23.48
CA PHE A 73 -5.09 1.57 -24.35
C PHE A 73 -5.96 1.66 -25.60
N GLU A 74 -6.37 0.52 -26.19
CA GLU A 74 -7.33 0.48 -27.30
C GLU A 74 -8.69 1.07 -26.88
N ASP A 75 -9.18 0.74 -25.69
CA ASP A 75 -10.43 1.27 -25.14
C ASP A 75 -10.36 2.79 -24.83
N MET A 76 -9.15 3.30 -24.62
CA MET A 76 -8.88 4.76 -24.53
C MET A 76 -8.84 5.46 -25.90
N GLY A 77 -9.01 4.73 -27.02
CA GLY A 77 -9.02 5.27 -28.36
C GLY A 77 -7.68 5.24 -29.09
N TYR A 78 -6.64 4.62 -28.55
CA TYR A 78 -5.36 4.47 -29.25
C TYR A 78 -5.46 3.41 -30.35
N PRO A 79 -4.90 3.67 -31.57
CA PRO A 79 -4.81 2.67 -32.62
C PRO A 79 -4.09 1.40 -32.14
N PRO A 80 -4.43 0.20 -32.63
CA PRO A 80 -3.87 -1.07 -32.14
C PRO A 80 -2.34 -1.16 -32.20
N LYS A 81 -1.71 -0.52 -33.21
CA LYS A 81 -0.25 -0.45 -33.33
C LYS A 81 0.36 0.35 -32.18
N ILE A 82 -0.21 1.52 -31.85
CA ILE A 82 0.25 2.40 -30.78
C ILE A 82 -0.01 1.76 -29.41
N ALA A 83 -1.21 1.21 -29.18
CA ALA A 83 -1.56 0.50 -27.96
C ALA A 83 -0.58 -0.67 -27.64
N ARG A 84 -0.13 -1.38 -28.70
CA ARG A 84 0.88 -2.43 -28.57
C ARG A 84 2.23 -1.88 -28.11
N VAL A 85 2.68 -0.77 -28.68
CA VAL A 85 3.94 -0.11 -28.29
C VAL A 85 3.86 0.38 -26.86
N LEU A 86 2.78 1.09 -26.48
CA LEU A 86 2.58 1.58 -25.12
C LEU A 86 2.58 0.43 -24.10
N ALA A 87 1.89 -0.67 -24.41
CA ALA A 87 1.89 -1.85 -23.56
C ALA A 87 3.28 -2.49 -23.45
N ALA A 88 4.05 -2.54 -24.53
CA ALA A 88 5.41 -3.08 -24.51
C ALA A 88 6.37 -2.24 -23.64
N LEU A 89 6.27 -0.90 -23.68
CA LEU A 89 7.06 0.01 -22.86
C LEU A 89 6.75 -0.13 -21.35
N CYS A 90 5.56 -0.63 -20.98
CA CYS A 90 5.13 -0.79 -19.61
C CYS A 90 5.32 -2.22 -19.05
N CYS A 91 5.71 -3.20 -19.87
CA CYS A 91 5.77 -4.61 -19.51
C CYS A 91 7.16 -5.21 -19.63
N VAL A 92 7.45 -6.17 -18.74
CA VAL A 92 8.59 -7.08 -18.85
C VAL A 92 8.05 -8.51 -18.80
N HIS A 93 8.56 -9.41 -19.65
CA HIS A 93 8.06 -10.79 -19.74
C HIS A 93 6.53 -10.87 -19.89
N ARG A 94 5.94 -9.93 -20.64
CA ARG A 94 4.50 -9.85 -20.94
C ARG A 94 3.60 -9.59 -19.71
N CYS A 95 4.12 -9.04 -18.61
CA CYS A 95 3.35 -8.63 -17.42
C CYS A 95 3.92 -7.32 -16.84
N LEU A 96 3.20 -6.72 -15.90
CA LEU A 96 3.68 -5.55 -15.17
C LEU A 96 4.86 -5.94 -14.27
N PRO A 97 6.02 -5.28 -14.38
CA PRO A 97 7.15 -5.53 -13.46
C PRO A 97 6.98 -4.79 -12.14
N GLN A 98 7.55 -5.36 -11.08
CA GLN A 98 7.80 -4.62 -9.85
C GLN A 98 9.01 -3.71 -10.04
N GLY A 99 8.78 -2.39 -10.05
CA GLY A 99 9.84 -1.38 -10.17
C GLY A 99 9.67 -0.41 -11.35
N ALA A 100 8.78 -0.68 -12.32
CA ALA A 100 8.45 0.28 -13.36
C ALA A 100 7.57 1.42 -12.83
N SER A 101 7.80 2.65 -13.30
CA SER A 101 7.03 3.83 -12.91
C SER A 101 5.53 3.71 -13.25
N THR A 102 5.18 2.98 -14.31
CA THR A 102 3.79 2.84 -14.79
C THR A 102 3.01 1.73 -14.08
N SER A 103 3.67 0.73 -13.50
CA SER A 103 2.99 -0.44 -12.90
C SER A 103 1.95 -0.08 -11.84
N PRO A 104 2.21 0.87 -10.92
CA PRO A 104 1.22 1.27 -9.91
C PRO A 104 -0.06 1.84 -10.50
N ALA A 105 0.04 2.76 -11.46
CA ALA A 105 -1.12 3.38 -12.10
C ALA A 105 -1.92 2.37 -12.93
N LEU A 106 -1.22 1.59 -13.77
CA LEU A 106 -1.83 0.57 -14.61
C LEU A 106 -2.54 -0.51 -13.80
N SER A 107 -1.95 -0.96 -12.69
CA SER A 107 -2.59 -1.94 -11.82
C SER A 107 -3.91 -1.42 -11.22
N ASN A 108 -3.96 -0.16 -10.82
CA ASN A 108 -5.18 0.47 -10.32
C ASN A 108 -6.26 0.59 -11.41
N ILE A 109 -5.88 1.01 -12.62
CA ILE A 109 -6.81 1.16 -13.75
C ILE A 109 -7.41 -0.20 -14.15
N ILE A 110 -6.56 -1.22 -14.31
CA ILE A 110 -6.97 -2.58 -14.67
C ILE A 110 -7.86 -3.21 -13.60
N SER A 111 -7.69 -2.85 -12.33
CA SER A 111 -8.50 -3.37 -11.21
C SER A 111 -9.81 -2.62 -11.01
N TYR A 112 -10.15 -1.63 -11.83
CA TYR A 112 -11.34 -0.79 -11.64
C TYR A 112 -12.64 -1.60 -11.54
N GLU A 113 -12.88 -2.54 -12.47
CA GLU A 113 -14.10 -3.36 -12.48
C GLU A 113 -14.13 -4.34 -11.30
N MET A 114 -12.98 -4.90 -10.91
CA MET A 114 -12.87 -5.70 -9.69
C MET A 114 -13.28 -4.87 -8.46
N ASP A 115 -12.71 -3.67 -8.29
CA ASP A 115 -13.02 -2.80 -7.17
C ASP A 115 -14.50 -2.39 -7.15
N LYS A 116 -15.08 -2.10 -8.32
CA LYS A 116 -16.50 -1.76 -8.47
C LYS A 116 -17.41 -2.91 -8.00
N LYS A 117 -17.14 -4.14 -8.42
CA LYS A 117 -17.90 -5.33 -8.00
C LYS A 117 -17.73 -5.62 -6.50
N LEU A 118 -16.49 -5.52 -5.98
CA LEU A 118 -16.22 -5.74 -4.57
C LEU A 118 -16.83 -4.65 -3.68
N ALA A 119 -16.85 -3.40 -4.14
CA ALA A 119 -17.51 -2.30 -3.43
C ALA A 119 -19.04 -2.46 -3.42
N ALA A 120 -19.63 -2.90 -4.52
CA ALA A 120 -21.07 -3.22 -4.58
C ALA A 120 -21.44 -4.35 -3.61
N LEU A 121 -20.68 -5.45 -3.62
CA LEU A 121 -20.83 -6.55 -2.66
C LEU A 121 -20.69 -6.04 -1.20
N ALA A 122 -19.68 -5.21 -0.92
CA ALA A 122 -19.50 -4.66 0.42
C ALA A 122 -20.72 -3.82 0.85
N THR A 123 -21.26 -3.01 -0.05
CA THR A 123 -22.45 -2.18 0.22
C THR A 123 -23.69 -3.06 0.52
N GLU A 124 -23.91 -4.12 -0.24
CA GLU A 124 -25.01 -5.06 -0.04
C GLU A 124 -25.02 -5.68 1.37
N TYR A 125 -23.82 -5.97 1.91
CA TYR A 125 -23.66 -6.55 3.24
C TYR A 125 -23.34 -5.53 4.35
N ASN A 126 -23.51 -4.22 4.09
CA ASN A 126 -23.18 -3.14 5.03
C ASN A 126 -21.73 -3.20 5.53
N LEU A 127 -20.81 -3.55 4.63
CA LEU A 127 -19.38 -3.59 4.90
C LEU A 127 -18.67 -2.38 4.28
N VAL A 128 -17.55 -2.04 4.88
CA VAL A 128 -16.56 -1.12 4.30
C VAL A 128 -15.54 -1.92 3.51
N TYR A 129 -15.22 -1.46 2.31
CA TYR A 129 -14.17 -2.03 1.46
C TYR A 129 -13.13 -0.98 1.08
N THR A 130 -11.86 -1.32 1.22
CA THR A 130 -10.73 -0.58 0.64
C THR A 130 -9.69 -1.52 0.07
N ARG A 131 -8.91 -1.03 -0.90
CA ARG A 131 -7.75 -1.71 -1.46
C ARG A 131 -6.51 -0.83 -1.41
N TYR A 132 -5.42 -1.38 -0.90
CA TYR A 132 -4.10 -0.76 -0.94
C TYR A 132 -3.14 -1.67 -1.70
N ALA A 133 -2.86 -1.36 -2.96
CA ALA A 133 -2.13 -2.24 -3.88
C ALA A 133 -2.80 -3.61 -4.02
N ASP A 134 -2.14 -4.67 -3.55
CA ASP A 134 -2.59 -6.06 -3.48
C ASP A 134 -3.39 -6.39 -2.22
N ASP A 135 -3.31 -5.55 -1.16
CA ASP A 135 -4.02 -5.75 0.10
C ASP A 135 -5.50 -5.28 -0.01
N LEU A 136 -6.45 -6.21 0.11
CA LEU A 136 -7.89 -5.93 0.20
C LEU A 136 -8.33 -6.02 1.66
N THR A 137 -9.11 -5.05 2.11
CA THR A 137 -9.66 -5.02 3.45
C THR A 137 -11.16 -4.81 3.41
N PHE A 138 -11.90 -5.68 4.12
CA PHE A 138 -13.33 -5.55 4.36
C PHE A 138 -13.59 -5.47 5.86
N SER A 139 -14.53 -4.64 6.30
CA SER A 139 -14.88 -4.58 7.72
C SER A 139 -16.32 -4.18 7.94
N GLY A 140 -16.87 -4.56 9.08
CA GLY A 140 -18.27 -4.24 9.42
C GLY A 140 -18.60 -4.54 10.86
N ASP A 141 -19.81 -4.13 11.26
CA ASP A 141 -20.35 -4.40 12.60
C ASP A 141 -20.91 -5.84 12.70
N VAL A 142 -21.39 -6.36 11.57
CA VAL A 142 -21.73 -7.78 11.33
C VAL A 142 -20.96 -8.25 10.12
N PHE A 143 -20.45 -9.47 10.14
CA PHE A 143 -19.65 -9.99 9.03
C PHE A 143 -19.96 -11.49 8.81
N PRO A 144 -20.85 -11.84 7.88
CA PRO A 144 -21.19 -13.24 7.55
C PRO A 144 -20.10 -13.86 6.66
N ALA A 145 -18.94 -14.14 7.27
CA ALA A 145 -17.72 -14.55 6.55
C ALA A 145 -17.89 -15.78 5.67
N GLN A 146 -18.75 -16.75 6.08
CA GLN A 146 -19.00 -17.97 5.31
C GLN A 146 -19.72 -17.69 3.99
N GLN A 147 -20.57 -16.66 3.96
CA GLN A 147 -21.32 -16.28 2.75
C GLN A 147 -20.47 -15.36 1.85
N ILE A 148 -19.80 -14.38 2.43
CA ILE A 148 -19.13 -13.32 1.66
C ILE A 148 -17.79 -13.78 1.08
N LEU A 149 -17.02 -14.59 1.79
CA LEU A 149 -15.69 -15.00 1.31
C LEU A 149 -15.72 -15.78 -0.02
N PRO A 150 -16.67 -16.69 -0.27
CA PRO A 150 -16.81 -17.31 -1.58
C PRO A 150 -17.11 -16.30 -2.71
N LEU A 151 -17.99 -15.32 -2.46
CA LEU A 151 -18.34 -14.28 -3.42
C LEU A 151 -17.16 -13.37 -3.75
N ILE A 152 -16.39 -12.95 -2.74
CA ILE A 152 -15.15 -12.19 -2.94
C ILE A 152 -14.19 -12.97 -3.83
N LYS A 153 -13.99 -14.26 -3.54
CA LYS A 153 -13.11 -15.13 -4.34
C LYS A 153 -13.57 -15.26 -5.78
N GLN A 154 -14.87 -15.39 -5.98
CA GLN A 154 -15.47 -15.50 -7.31
C GLN A 154 -15.21 -14.22 -8.12
N ILE A 155 -15.53 -13.05 -7.58
CA ILE A 155 -15.31 -11.75 -8.23
C ILE A 155 -13.85 -11.59 -8.62
N ILE A 156 -12.92 -11.87 -7.71
CA ILE A 156 -11.47 -11.72 -7.95
C ILE A 156 -11.03 -12.65 -9.11
N ARG A 157 -11.56 -13.89 -9.15
CA ARG A 157 -11.23 -14.86 -10.21
C ARG A 157 -11.83 -14.45 -11.57
N GLU A 158 -13.06 -13.94 -11.60
CA GLU A 158 -13.68 -13.42 -12.81
C GLU A 158 -12.84 -12.29 -13.42
N GLU A 159 -12.28 -11.44 -12.58
CA GLU A 159 -11.38 -10.36 -12.98
C GLU A 159 -9.94 -10.80 -13.25
N LYS A 160 -9.70 -12.12 -13.36
CA LYS A 160 -8.40 -12.72 -13.71
C LYS A 160 -7.29 -12.44 -12.68
N PHE A 161 -7.68 -12.37 -11.41
CA PHE A 161 -6.78 -12.34 -10.26
C PHE A 161 -6.99 -13.57 -9.39
N GLU A 162 -6.04 -13.82 -8.48
CA GLU A 162 -6.11 -14.90 -7.51
C GLU A 162 -5.85 -14.40 -6.09
N ILE A 163 -6.55 -15.00 -5.11
CA ILE A 163 -6.33 -14.70 -3.70
C ILE A 163 -5.13 -15.48 -3.17
N ASN A 164 -4.31 -14.81 -2.38
CA ASN A 164 -3.32 -15.46 -1.55
C ASN A 164 -3.97 -16.06 -0.29
N HIS A 165 -4.36 -17.33 -0.36
CA HIS A 165 -5.02 -18.03 0.75
C HIS A 165 -4.21 -18.01 2.05
N LYS A 166 -2.87 -18.07 1.96
CA LYS A 166 -1.97 -18.07 3.13
C LYS A 166 -1.99 -16.74 3.88
N LYS A 167 -2.30 -15.65 3.21
CA LYS A 167 -2.38 -14.30 3.79
C LYS A 167 -3.79 -13.88 4.19
N THR A 168 -4.83 -14.63 3.80
CA THR A 168 -6.21 -14.34 4.18
C THR A 168 -6.40 -14.51 5.68
N ARG A 169 -6.88 -13.45 6.35
CA ARG A 169 -7.08 -13.42 7.81
C ARG A 169 -8.44 -12.79 8.14
N PHE A 170 -9.20 -13.49 8.97
CA PHE A 170 -10.41 -12.95 9.58
C PHE A 170 -10.13 -12.61 11.05
N LEU A 171 -10.34 -11.35 11.39
CA LEU A 171 -10.05 -10.80 12.70
C LEU A 171 -11.37 -10.37 13.35
N SER A 172 -11.69 -10.95 14.50
CA SER A 172 -12.92 -10.70 15.26
C SER A 172 -12.62 -10.46 16.74
N GLY A 173 -13.55 -9.84 17.46
CA GLY A 173 -13.46 -9.62 18.89
C GLY A 173 -12.22 -8.84 19.31
N HIS A 174 -11.54 -9.31 20.36
CA HIS A 174 -10.36 -8.67 20.95
C HIS A 174 -9.04 -8.92 20.19
N LYS A 175 -9.09 -9.62 19.06
CA LYS A 175 -7.88 -9.84 18.25
C LYS A 175 -7.30 -8.50 17.78
N ARG A 176 -5.97 -8.44 17.77
CA ARG A 176 -5.25 -7.25 17.32
C ARG A 176 -5.52 -6.99 15.82
N LYS A 177 -6.11 -5.84 15.51
CA LYS A 177 -6.46 -5.44 14.15
C LYS A 177 -5.40 -4.46 13.61
N ILE A 178 -4.65 -4.93 12.61
CA ILE A 178 -3.62 -4.13 11.92
C ILE A 178 -3.90 -4.20 10.42
N ILE A 179 -4.07 -3.05 9.79
CA ILE A 179 -4.31 -2.90 8.35
C ILE A 179 -3.14 -2.11 7.77
N THR A 180 -2.45 -2.64 6.76
CA THR A 180 -1.28 -2.00 6.11
C THR A 180 -0.27 -1.39 7.12
N GLY A 181 -0.01 -2.11 8.22
CA GLY A 181 0.94 -1.68 9.26
C GLY A 181 0.38 -0.73 10.33
N VAL A 182 -0.84 -0.22 10.17
CA VAL A 182 -1.51 0.66 11.13
C VAL A 182 -2.50 -0.12 12.00
N SER A 183 -2.48 0.12 13.31
CA SER A 183 -3.39 -0.51 14.28
C SER A 183 -4.68 0.31 14.43
N ILE A 184 -5.82 -0.38 14.32
CA ILE A 184 -7.17 0.14 14.60
C ILE A 184 -7.76 -0.47 15.87
N SER A 185 -6.96 -1.21 16.64
CA SER A 185 -7.43 -1.99 17.80
C SER A 185 -7.99 -1.13 18.94
N SER A 186 -7.74 0.17 18.98
CA SER A 186 -8.32 1.08 19.97
C SER A 186 -9.80 1.39 19.71
N GLY A 187 -10.27 1.21 18.47
CA GLY A 187 -11.60 1.62 18.03
C GLY A 187 -11.81 3.14 17.87
N VAL A 188 -10.90 3.96 18.42
CA VAL A 188 -11.07 5.42 18.50
C VAL A 188 -10.08 6.17 17.61
N LYS A 189 -8.83 5.71 17.54
CA LYS A 189 -7.76 6.39 16.79
C LYS A 189 -6.83 5.41 16.10
N LEU A 190 -6.25 5.87 14.99
CA LEU A 190 -5.19 5.16 14.30
C LEU A 190 -3.91 5.24 15.12
N THR A 191 -3.20 4.11 15.23
CA THR A 191 -1.91 4.08 15.92
C THR A 191 -0.94 3.13 15.23
N ILE A 192 0.35 3.31 15.42
CA ILE A 192 1.29 2.27 15.03
C ILE A 192 1.35 1.16 16.11
N PRO A 193 1.69 -0.09 15.75
CA PRO A 193 1.74 -1.20 16.70
C PRO A 193 2.65 -0.95 17.90
N LYS A 194 2.22 -1.37 19.10
CA LYS A 194 2.99 -1.15 20.36
C LYS A 194 4.43 -1.65 20.29
N ALA A 195 4.66 -2.80 19.64
CA ALA A 195 6.01 -3.34 19.48
C ALA A 195 6.91 -2.37 18.69
N LYS A 196 6.37 -1.80 17.60
CA LYS A 196 7.11 -0.82 16.78
C LYS A 196 7.39 0.47 17.52
N LYS A 197 6.41 0.94 18.33
CA LYS A 197 6.63 2.10 19.21
C LYS A 197 7.78 1.87 20.20
N ARG A 198 7.83 0.68 20.82
CA ARG A 198 8.88 0.32 21.77
C ARG A 198 10.26 0.28 21.09
N GLU A 199 10.34 -0.33 19.91
CA GLU A 199 11.57 -0.40 19.11
C GLU A 199 12.09 1.01 18.80
N ILE A 200 11.24 1.88 18.24
CA ILE A 200 11.60 3.24 17.89
C ILE A 200 12.07 4.02 19.13
N ARG A 201 11.30 3.97 20.21
CA ARG A 201 11.64 4.65 21.47
C ARG A 201 12.99 4.20 22.03
N LYS A 202 13.25 2.89 21.99
CA LYS A 202 14.54 2.32 22.41
C LYS A 202 15.69 2.88 21.57
N ASN A 203 15.54 2.89 20.25
CA ASN A 203 16.58 3.38 19.34
C ASN A 203 16.85 4.88 19.53
N VAL A 204 15.79 5.69 19.62
CA VAL A 204 15.89 7.13 19.88
C VAL A 204 16.60 7.39 21.20
N HIS A 205 16.19 6.72 22.29
CA HIS A 205 16.79 6.87 23.61
C HIS A 205 18.28 6.57 23.58
N PHE A 206 18.72 5.45 23.00
CA PHE A 206 20.12 5.09 22.95
C PHE A 206 20.97 6.07 22.12
N ILE A 207 20.44 6.54 20.99
CA ILE A 207 21.15 7.52 20.16
C ILE A 207 21.33 8.83 20.92
N LEU A 208 20.30 9.32 21.60
CA LEU A 208 20.35 10.58 22.33
C LEU A 208 21.20 10.51 23.61
N THR A 209 21.35 9.33 24.22
CA THR A 209 22.12 9.17 25.48
C THR A 209 23.54 8.67 25.28
N LYS A 210 23.81 7.85 24.28
CA LYS A 210 25.10 7.18 24.03
C LYS A 210 25.75 7.57 22.70
N GLY A 211 25.04 8.31 21.86
CA GLY A 211 25.50 8.70 20.52
C GLY A 211 25.20 7.66 19.45
N LEU A 212 25.20 8.13 18.19
CA LEU A 212 24.88 7.32 17.01
C LEU A 212 25.87 6.17 16.80
N ALA A 213 27.17 6.45 16.89
CA ALA A 213 28.23 5.46 16.65
C ALA A 213 28.17 4.28 17.64
N GLU A 214 27.94 4.56 18.92
CA GLU A 214 27.80 3.52 19.95
C GLU A 214 26.54 2.70 19.73
N HIS A 215 25.42 3.36 19.38
CA HIS A 215 24.18 2.65 19.05
C HIS A 215 24.36 1.71 17.86
N GLN A 216 24.98 2.19 16.77
CA GLN A 216 25.25 1.38 15.57
C GLN A 216 26.16 0.17 15.88
N ARG A 217 27.22 0.37 16.66
CA ARG A 217 28.10 -0.72 17.13
C ARG A 217 27.31 -1.79 17.88
N ARG A 218 26.44 -1.37 18.81
CA ARG A 218 25.61 -2.26 19.61
C ARG A 218 24.64 -3.12 18.80
N ILE A 219 24.06 -2.57 17.71
CA ILE A 219 23.11 -3.30 16.85
C ILE A 219 23.80 -3.99 15.66
N GLY A 220 25.13 -3.90 15.56
CA GLY A 220 25.89 -4.47 14.45
C GLY A 220 25.58 -3.84 13.09
N SER A 221 25.21 -2.55 13.07
CA SER A 221 24.83 -1.85 11.83
C SER A 221 25.94 -0.89 11.38
N HIS A 222 26.37 -1.02 10.14
CA HIS A 222 27.31 -0.11 9.48
C HIS A 222 26.61 0.82 8.46
N ASP A 223 25.30 0.97 8.56
CA ASP A 223 24.51 1.75 7.62
C ASP A 223 24.68 3.25 7.80
N PRO A 224 25.29 3.97 6.83
CA PRO A 224 25.49 5.42 6.91
C PRO A 224 24.16 6.21 6.91
N ALA A 225 23.09 5.64 6.38
CA ALA A 225 21.77 6.26 6.33
C ALA A 225 20.87 5.91 7.53
N TYR A 226 21.41 5.22 8.56
CA TYR A 226 20.62 4.74 9.70
C TYR A 226 19.82 5.86 10.39
N LEU A 227 20.47 7.00 10.67
CA LEU A 227 19.82 8.14 11.32
C LEU A 227 18.68 8.71 10.46
N LYS A 228 18.92 8.88 9.16
CA LYS A 228 17.91 9.34 8.20
C LYS A 228 16.71 8.38 8.14
N ARG A 229 16.95 7.07 8.13
CA ARG A 229 15.88 6.06 8.14
C ARG A 229 15.08 6.07 9.44
N LEU A 230 15.73 6.28 10.59
CA LEU A 230 15.03 6.40 11.87
C LEU A 230 14.17 7.67 11.91
N ILE A 231 14.70 8.80 11.43
CA ILE A 231 13.91 10.04 11.26
C ILE A 231 12.72 9.80 10.32
N GLY A 232 12.93 9.14 9.18
CA GLY A 232 11.84 8.75 8.27
C GLY A 232 10.77 7.89 8.95
N THR A 233 11.19 6.95 9.80
CA THR A 233 10.26 6.10 10.58
C THR A 233 9.46 6.93 11.61
N LEU A 234 10.07 7.92 12.24
CA LEU A 234 9.37 8.86 13.13
C LEU A 234 8.42 9.78 12.34
N CYS A 235 8.80 10.24 11.16
CA CYS A 235 7.92 11.02 10.28
C CYS A 235 6.69 10.19 9.86
N TYR A 236 6.88 8.92 9.54
CA TYR A 236 5.77 8.00 9.31
C TYR A 236 4.89 7.84 10.56
N TRP A 237 5.47 7.69 11.75
CA TRP A 237 4.68 7.64 12.99
C TRP A 237 3.89 8.93 13.19
N ARG A 238 4.50 10.10 12.99
CA ARG A 238 3.80 11.39 13.08
C ARG A 238 2.66 11.53 12.07
N SER A 239 2.79 10.98 10.87
CA SER A 239 1.69 11.01 9.89
C SER A 239 0.46 10.20 10.32
N ILE A 240 0.64 9.19 11.18
CA ILE A 240 -0.46 8.38 11.75
C ILE A 240 -0.99 9.00 13.05
N GLU A 241 -0.11 9.55 13.88
CA GLU A 241 -0.41 10.15 15.18
C GLU A 241 0.15 11.59 15.23
N PRO A 242 -0.50 12.56 14.56
CA PRO A 242 0.04 13.92 14.39
C PRO A 242 0.23 14.67 15.72
N ASP A 243 -0.63 14.43 16.71
CA ASP A 243 -0.62 15.11 18.01
C ASP A 243 0.35 14.47 19.02
N ASN A 244 1.20 13.53 18.58
CA ASN A 244 2.12 12.84 19.47
C ASN A 244 3.37 13.68 19.74
N VAL A 245 3.37 14.40 20.87
CA VAL A 245 4.45 15.30 21.30
C VAL A 245 5.81 14.58 21.32
N TYR A 246 5.89 13.38 21.90
CA TYR A 246 7.12 12.59 21.94
C TYR A 246 7.75 12.41 20.55
N VAL A 247 6.92 12.15 19.52
CA VAL A 247 7.40 11.94 18.15
C VAL A 247 7.96 13.23 17.56
N SER A 248 7.27 14.35 17.78
CA SER A 248 7.70 15.66 17.28
C SER A 248 9.03 16.08 17.92
N ASP A 249 9.18 15.91 19.25
CA ASP A 249 10.40 16.23 19.99
C ASP A 249 11.56 15.32 19.56
N SER A 250 11.29 14.02 19.37
CA SER A 250 12.28 13.05 18.89
C SER A 250 12.81 13.41 17.50
N ILE A 251 11.91 13.80 16.57
CA ILE A 251 12.32 14.27 15.23
C ILE A 251 13.20 15.51 15.32
N ALA A 252 12.81 16.49 16.15
CA ALA A 252 13.58 17.71 16.32
C ALA A 252 14.97 17.43 16.89
N ALA A 253 15.07 16.58 17.92
CA ALA A 253 16.32 16.20 18.55
C ALA A 253 17.27 15.47 17.57
N LEU A 254 16.75 14.47 16.84
CA LEU A 254 17.58 13.71 15.90
C LEU A 254 18.01 14.54 14.67
N LYS A 255 17.18 15.49 14.21
CA LYS A 255 17.58 16.43 13.15
C LYS A 255 18.66 17.42 13.58
N ARG A 256 18.67 17.84 14.85
CA ARG A 256 19.80 18.63 15.39
C ARG A 256 21.09 17.82 15.37
N LEU A 257 21.02 16.56 15.82
CA LEU A 257 22.16 15.65 15.79
C LEU A 257 22.66 15.41 14.36
N GLU A 258 21.75 15.23 13.37
CA GLU A 258 22.12 15.02 11.95
C GLU A 258 22.92 16.21 11.36
N ARG A 259 22.66 17.43 11.82
CA ARG A 259 23.38 18.63 11.37
C ARG A 259 24.76 18.79 11.98
N SER A 260 25.03 18.04 13.03
CA SER A 260 26.34 18.08 13.74
C SER A 260 27.32 17.00 13.25
N TYR A 261 26.87 16.13 12.34
CA TYR A 261 27.68 15.15 11.62
C TYR A 261 27.84 15.55 10.14
#